data_83f2f5a9eada8cb105bcdbde78d2ae34
#
_entry.id   83f2f5a9eada8cb105bcdbde78d2ae34
#
_cell.length_a   1.000
_cell.length_b   1.000
_cell.length_c   1.000
_cell.angle_alpha   90.00
_cell.angle_beta   90.00
_cell.angle_gamma   90.00
#
_symmetry.space_group_name_H-M   'P 1'
#
loop_
_entity.id
_entity.type
_entity.pdbx_description
1 polymer ?
#
loop_
_entity_poly.entity_id
_entity_poly.type
_entity_poly.pdbx_seq_one_letter_code
_entity_poly.pdbx_strand_id
1 'polypeptide(L)'
;MKSSELLSILKQCHSNEPEFIQAVEEFWEDIAAVYDQSTVYQHLNLFDRLTNPDRVIQFRINWEDDQGNVQVNRGWRVQFNNALGPYKGGIRFHPSVNLSVLKFLGFEQIFKNALTGLPMGGGKGGSDFDPKGKSDAEIRRFCYAFMRELAPYIGADIDVPAGDIGVGGREINYMFAMYKTLNREFTGVLTGKTVGQGGSLIRTEATGFGLVYFLQNMLEAHHDGLMAKTVLVSGAGNVSLHAAQKCIELGAQVLTLSDSKGTLYLKHGFTLEQIEALKTYKAQEKRLKDFIGTSDDAEWIDGSRPWHIKADIALPCATQNEINGHDAQNLVNHGVKYVAEGANMPSDADAIAIFQSNGVIYAPGKASNAGGVAISGLEMSQNSVRQYATFAVLDEQLKTIMKNIHDDCFNHGKQADGSIDYKKGANLAGFNKIAKAMVNYGIL
;
A
#
# COMPACT_ATOMS: atom_id res chain seq x y z
N MET A 1 16.19 -0.50 -28.66
CA MET A 1 15.17 0.58 -28.78
C MET A 1 15.31 1.51 -27.60
N LYS A 2 15.03 2.80 -27.79
CA LYS A 2 14.97 3.77 -26.69
C LYS A 2 13.64 3.67 -25.94
N SER A 3 13.63 4.07 -24.70
CA SER A 3 12.47 4.04 -23.81
C SER A 3 11.22 4.73 -24.40
N SER A 4 11.38 5.85 -25.10
CA SER A 4 10.26 6.59 -25.72
C SER A 4 9.56 5.81 -26.84
N GLU A 5 10.31 5.03 -27.63
CA GLU A 5 9.75 4.17 -28.68
C GLU A 5 8.98 3.01 -28.06
N LEU A 6 9.53 2.41 -27.00
CA LEU A 6 8.91 1.29 -26.27
C LEU A 6 7.59 1.72 -25.61
N LEU A 7 7.54 2.90 -24.99
CA LEU A 7 6.30 3.46 -24.44
C LEU A 7 5.22 3.68 -25.51
N SER A 8 5.63 4.14 -26.71
CA SER A 8 4.68 4.31 -27.83
C SER A 8 4.07 2.99 -28.29
N ILE A 9 4.89 1.93 -28.35
CA ILE A 9 4.43 0.57 -28.67
C ILE A 9 3.51 0.04 -27.57
N LEU A 10 3.87 0.19 -26.30
CA LEU A 10 3.05 -0.23 -25.17
C LEU A 10 1.66 0.38 -25.24
N LYS A 11 1.55 1.70 -25.50
CA LYS A 11 0.26 2.40 -25.64
C LYS A 11 -0.62 1.82 -26.75
N GLN A 12 -0.02 1.43 -27.86
CA GLN A 12 -0.75 0.82 -28.98
C GLN A 12 -1.24 -0.59 -28.60
N CYS A 13 -0.37 -1.41 -27.99
CA CYS A 13 -0.69 -2.78 -27.63
C CYS A 13 -1.72 -2.88 -26.48
N HIS A 14 -1.75 -1.91 -25.58
CA HIS A 14 -2.59 -1.91 -24.37
C HIS A 14 -3.63 -0.79 -24.36
N SER A 15 -4.09 -0.32 -25.52
CA SER A 15 -5.02 0.82 -25.66
C SER A 15 -6.31 0.71 -24.84
N ASN A 16 -6.71 -0.50 -24.44
CA ASN A 16 -7.87 -0.79 -23.58
C ASN A 16 -7.53 -0.91 -22.08
N GLU A 17 -6.31 -0.56 -21.68
CA GLU A 17 -5.80 -0.68 -20.32
C GLU A 17 -5.24 0.67 -19.79
N PRO A 18 -6.08 1.73 -19.68
CA PRO A 18 -5.61 3.09 -19.43
C PRO A 18 -4.92 3.24 -18.07
N GLU A 19 -5.41 2.60 -17.02
CA GLU A 19 -4.82 2.69 -15.68
C GLU A 19 -3.43 2.03 -15.66
N PHE A 20 -3.26 0.94 -16.39
CA PHE A 20 -1.96 0.27 -16.51
C PHE A 20 -0.96 1.10 -17.30
N ILE A 21 -1.37 1.68 -18.45
CA ILE A 21 -0.51 2.56 -19.25
C ILE A 21 -0.02 3.74 -18.42
N GLN A 22 -0.93 4.43 -17.73
CA GLN A 22 -0.59 5.56 -16.87
C GLN A 22 0.48 5.19 -15.83
N ALA A 23 0.31 4.08 -15.14
CA ALA A 23 1.27 3.63 -14.12
C ALA A 23 2.66 3.34 -14.70
N VAL A 24 2.71 2.74 -15.90
CA VAL A 24 3.99 2.48 -16.57
C VAL A 24 4.64 3.81 -17.00
N GLU A 25 3.89 4.76 -17.53
CA GLU A 25 4.41 6.07 -17.94
C GLU A 25 5.02 6.82 -16.76
N GLU A 26 4.26 6.98 -15.67
CA GLU A 26 4.70 7.69 -14.47
C GLU A 26 5.94 7.04 -13.83
N PHE A 27 6.04 5.72 -13.84
CA PHE A 27 7.21 5.01 -13.36
C PHE A 27 8.40 5.21 -14.30
N TRP A 28 8.14 5.15 -15.63
CA TRP A 28 9.19 5.18 -16.64
C TRP A 28 9.85 6.55 -16.78
N GLU A 29 9.16 7.64 -16.45
CA GLU A 29 9.74 8.98 -16.40
C GLU A 29 11.01 9.02 -15.52
N ASP A 30 11.00 8.33 -14.39
CA ASP A 30 12.12 8.27 -13.46
C ASP A 30 13.24 7.30 -13.92
N ILE A 31 12.90 6.25 -14.66
CA ILE A 31 13.79 5.13 -15.01
C ILE A 31 14.42 5.26 -16.40
N ALA A 32 13.79 6.00 -17.32
CA ALA A 32 14.17 6.08 -18.74
C ALA A 32 15.66 6.36 -18.94
N ALA A 33 16.23 7.31 -18.22
CA ALA A 33 17.64 7.69 -18.37
C ALA A 33 18.59 6.53 -18.00
N VAL A 34 18.28 5.77 -16.94
CA VAL A 34 19.08 4.61 -16.50
C VAL A 34 18.95 3.46 -17.49
N TYR A 35 17.75 3.21 -17.99
CA TYR A 35 17.52 2.19 -19.02
C TYR A 35 18.24 2.52 -20.33
N ASP A 36 18.10 3.74 -20.83
CA ASP A 36 18.66 4.19 -22.12
C ASP A 36 20.21 4.24 -22.12
N GLN A 37 20.83 4.32 -20.95
CA GLN A 37 22.29 4.26 -20.79
C GLN A 37 22.83 2.83 -20.70
N SER A 38 21.99 1.84 -20.41
CA SER A 38 22.41 0.45 -20.20
C SER A 38 22.19 -0.41 -21.44
N THR A 39 23.28 -0.74 -22.14
CA THR A 39 23.22 -1.70 -23.27
C THR A 39 22.75 -3.07 -22.83
N VAL A 40 23.04 -3.49 -21.58
CA VAL A 40 22.62 -4.77 -21.02
C VAL A 40 21.10 -4.81 -20.86
N TYR A 41 20.50 -3.74 -20.32
CA TYR A 41 19.04 -3.67 -20.15
C TYR A 41 18.29 -3.71 -21.47
N GLN A 42 18.82 -2.99 -22.47
CA GLN A 42 18.27 -2.98 -23.82
C GLN A 42 18.43 -4.34 -24.52
N HIS A 43 19.61 -4.98 -24.39
CA HIS A 43 19.86 -6.29 -24.98
C HIS A 43 18.96 -7.39 -24.39
N LEU A 44 18.71 -7.36 -23.07
CA LEU A 44 17.84 -8.30 -22.38
C LEU A 44 16.35 -7.91 -22.44
N ASN A 45 16.03 -6.84 -23.16
CA ASN A 45 14.67 -6.32 -23.31
C ASN A 45 13.91 -6.19 -21.98
N LEU A 46 14.57 -5.57 -20.97
CA LEU A 46 13.98 -5.46 -19.64
C LEU A 46 12.69 -4.66 -19.62
N PHE A 47 12.49 -3.72 -20.55
CA PHE A 47 11.24 -2.95 -20.65
C PHE A 47 10.04 -3.88 -20.85
N ASP A 48 10.03 -4.65 -21.93
CA ASP A 48 8.91 -5.54 -22.24
C ASP A 48 8.73 -6.61 -21.16
N ARG A 49 9.83 -7.14 -20.63
CA ARG A 49 9.79 -8.14 -19.55
C ARG A 49 9.27 -7.59 -18.22
N LEU A 50 9.38 -6.29 -17.96
CA LEU A 50 8.84 -5.62 -16.79
C LEU A 50 7.41 -5.13 -16.98
N THR A 51 7.00 -4.86 -18.21
CA THR A 51 5.66 -4.34 -18.51
C THR A 51 4.68 -5.43 -18.94
N ASN A 52 5.16 -6.63 -19.23
CA ASN A 52 4.31 -7.80 -19.45
C ASN A 52 4.33 -8.70 -18.21
N PRO A 53 3.18 -9.03 -17.62
CA PRO A 53 3.13 -9.97 -16.51
C PRO A 53 3.56 -11.37 -16.96
N ASP A 54 4.22 -12.12 -16.07
CA ASP A 54 4.59 -13.51 -16.33
C ASP A 54 3.35 -14.35 -16.65
N ARG A 55 2.21 -14.03 -16.02
CA ARG A 55 0.97 -14.79 -16.18
C ARG A 55 -0.27 -14.00 -15.77
N VAL A 56 -1.33 -14.10 -16.55
CA VAL A 56 -2.67 -13.62 -16.19
C VAL A 56 -3.62 -14.82 -16.17
N ILE A 57 -4.26 -15.05 -15.03
CA ILE A 57 -5.25 -16.09 -14.84
C ILE A 57 -6.60 -15.39 -14.69
N GLN A 58 -7.55 -15.70 -15.58
CA GLN A 58 -8.93 -15.22 -15.50
C GLN A 58 -9.85 -16.42 -15.38
N PHE A 59 -10.81 -16.33 -14.48
CA PHE A 59 -11.77 -17.40 -14.22
C PHE A 59 -13.17 -16.88 -13.91
N ARG A 60 -14.16 -17.74 -14.09
CA ARG A 60 -15.57 -17.50 -13.73
C ARG A 60 -15.82 -18.05 -12.34
N ILE A 61 -16.55 -17.27 -11.52
CA ILE A 61 -16.92 -17.64 -10.15
C ILE A 61 -18.44 -17.81 -10.12
N ASN A 62 -18.93 -19.01 -9.87
CA ASN A 62 -20.34 -19.29 -9.66
C ASN A 62 -20.58 -19.51 -8.16
N TRP A 63 -21.56 -18.80 -7.61
CA TRP A 63 -21.94 -18.91 -6.22
C TRP A 63 -23.45 -18.65 -6.05
N GLU A 64 -24.00 -18.97 -4.90
CA GLU A 64 -25.44 -18.86 -4.62
C GLU A 64 -25.68 -17.80 -3.54
N ASP A 65 -26.62 -16.89 -3.79
CA ASP A 65 -27.06 -15.89 -2.81
C ASP A 65 -27.97 -16.52 -1.72
N ASP A 66 -28.40 -15.69 -0.75
CA ASP A 66 -29.25 -16.16 0.35
C ASP A 66 -30.68 -16.52 -0.11
N GLN A 67 -31.09 -16.13 -1.32
CA GLN A 67 -32.37 -16.48 -1.93
C GLN A 67 -32.29 -17.75 -2.80
N GLY A 68 -31.10 -18.36 -2.92
CA GLY A 68 -30.89 -19.53 -3.77
C GLY A 68 -30.69 -19.22 -5.25
N ASN A 69 -30.48 -17.94 -5.62
CA ASN A 69 -30.18 -17.59 -7.01
C ASN A 69 -28.69 -17.75 -7.30
N VAL A 70 -28.41 -18.30 -8.48
CA VAL A 70 -27.04 -18.45 -8.98
C VAL A 70 -26.51 -17.09 -9.43
N GLN A 71 -25.43 -16.66 -8.83
CA GLN A 71 -24.67 -15.46 -9.14
C GLN A 71 -23.40 -15.82 -9.90
N VAL A 72 -22.98 -14.94 -10.83
CA VAL A 72 -21.78 -15.14 -11.65
C VAL A 72 -20.91 -13.89 -11.59
N ASN A 73 -19.67 -14.08 -11.18
CA ASN A 73 -18.64 -13.04 -11.16
C ASN A 73 -17.40 -13.47 -11.96
N ARG A 74 -16.56 -12.51 -12.28
CA ARG A 74 -15.24 -12.73 -12.86
C ARG A 74 -14.17 -12.57 -11.78
N GLY A 75 -13.18 -13.45 -11.83
CA GLY A 75 -12.00 -13.39 -10.99
C GLY A 75 -10.74 -13.34 -11.82
N TRP A 76 -9.70 -12.70 -11.27
CA TRP A 76 -8.38 -12.61 -11.88
C TRP A 76 -7.27 -12.77 -10.86
N ARG A 77 -6.13 -13.32 -11.32
CA ARG A 77 -4.85 -13.22 -10.66
C ARG A 77 -3.79 -12.84 -11.69
N VAL A 78 -3.12 -11.73 -11.47
CA VAL A 78 -1.97 -11.27 -12.24
C VAL A 78 -0.71 -11.63 -11.45
N GLN A 79 0.02 -12.63 -11.92
CA GLN A 79 1.36 -13.00 -11.48
C GLN A 79 2.32 -12.18 -12.32
N PHE A 80 2.78 -11.05 -11.75
CA PHE A 80 3.41 -10.03 -12.58
C PHE A 80 4.90 -10.29 -12.78
N ASN A 81 5.66 -10.45 -11.70
CA ASN A 81 7.10 -10.70 -11.76
C ASN A 81 7.56 -11.40 -10.47
N ASN A 82 8.34 -12.46 -10.60
CA ASN A 82 8.87 -13.27 -9.50
C ASN A 82 10.40 -13.23 -9.36
N ALA A 83 11.08 -12.25 -9.97
CA ALA A 83 12.54 -12.18 -9.95
C ALA A 83 13.13 -12.06 -8.54
N LEU A 84 12.40 -11.57 -7.56
CA LEU A 84 12.86 -11.44 -6.16
C LEU A 84 12.22 -12.45 -5.19
N GLY A 85 11.33 -13.31 -5.65
CA GLY A 85 10.65 -14.30 -4.81
C GLY A 85 9.23 -14.60 -5.27
N PRO A 86 8.44 -15.37 -4.50
CA PRO A 86 7.06 -15.70 -4.83
C PRO A 86 6.23 -14.47 -5.16
N TYR A 87 5.31 -14.58 -6.12
CA TYR A 87 4.38 -13.48 -6.39
C TYR A 87 3.65 -13.06 -5.13
N LYS A 88 3.56 -11.78 -4.85
CA LYS A 88 2.95 -11.26 -3.62
C LYS A 88 2.14 -10.02 -3.90
N GLY A 89 0.89 -10.01 -3.40
CA GLY A 89 0.02 -8.85 -3.48
C GLY A 89 -1.43 -9.19 -3.17
N GLY A 90 -2.22 -8.14 -2.88
CA GLY A 90 -3.58 -8.27 -2.39
C GLY A 90 -4.60 -8.83 -3.39
N ILE A 91 -5.71 -9.30 -2.86
CA ILE A 91 -6.95 -9.62 -3.58
C ILE A 91 -7.96 -8.50 -3.25
N ARG A 92 -8.55 -7.91 -4.28
CA ARG A 92 -9.56 -6.84 -4.16
C ARG A 92 -10.94 -7.36 -4.59
N PHE A 93 -11.95 -7.15 -3.74
CA PHE A 93 -13.35 -7.37 -4.11
C PHE A 93 -14.06 -6.02 -4.21
N HIS A 94 -14.34 -5.62 -5.44
CA HIS A 94 -15.03 -4.35 -5.71
C HIS A 94 -15.60 -4.36 -7.14
N PRO A 95 -16.78 -3.77 -7.39
CA PRO A 95 -17.39 -3.74 -8.73
C PRO A 95 -16.52 -3.12 -9.84
N SER A 96 -15.62 -2.21 -9.48
CA SER A 96 -14.71 -1.57 -10.45
C SER A 96 -13.50 -2.43 -10.84
N VAL A 97 -13.32 -3.62 -10.26
CA VAL A 97 -12.19 -4.48 -10.58
C VAL A 97 -12.28 -4.98 -12.01
N ASN A 98 -11.23 -4.72 -12.76
CA ASN A 98 -11.02 -5.20 -14.11
C ASN A 98 -9.53 -5.53 -14.32
N LEU A 99 -9.17 -6.08 -15.47
CA LEU A 99 -7.79 -6.50 -15.74
C LEU A 99 -6.81 -5.31 -15.77
N SER A 100 -7.17 -4.16 -16.34
CA SER A 100 -6.32 -2.96 -16.40
C SER A 100 -5.95 -2.49 -14.99
N VAL A 101 -6.94 -2.36 -14.10
CA VAL A 101 -6.72 -2.01 -12.68
C VAL A 101 -5.80 -3.02 -11.98
N LEU A 102 -5.97 -4.32 -12.22
CA LEU A 102 -5.14 -5.35 -11.58
C LEU A 102 -3.73 -5.40 -12.15
N LYS A 103 -3.53 -5.12 -13.44
CA LYS A 103 -2.20 -4.97 -14.05
C LYS A 103 -1.49 -3.76 -13.50
N PHE A 104 -2.15 -2.61 -13.42
CA PHE A 104 -1.64 -1.40 -12.78
C PHE A 104 -1.15 -1.70 -11.36
N LEU A 105 -2.04 -2.22 -10.51
CA LEU A 105 -1.72 -2.51 -9.12
C LEU A 105 -0.64 -3.61 -8.97
N GLY A 106 -0.61 -4.58 -9.87
CA GLY A 106 0.40 -5.64 -9.89
C GLY A 106 1.78 -5.11 -10.29
N PHE A 107 1.84 -4.23 -11.28
CA PHE A 107 3.05 -3.55 -11.71
C PHE A 107 3.67 -2.72 -10.58
N GLU A 108 2.89 -1.87 -9.94
CA GLU A 108 3.37 -1.09 -8.79
C GLU A 108 3.82 -1.96 -7.62
N GLN A 109 3.13 -3.09 -7.40
CA GLN A 109 3.44 -4.01 -6.32
C GLN A 109 4.84 -4.64 -6.45
N ILE A 110 5.36 -4.83 -7.67
CA ILE A 110 6.73 -5.34 -7.91
C ILE A 110 7.74 -4.45 -7.17
N PHE A 111 7.68 -3.15 -7.42
CA PHE A 111 8.65 -2.18 -6.91
C PHE A 111 8.46 -1.93 -5.41
N LYS A 112 7.21 -1.87 -4.95
CA LYS A 112 6.89 -1.75 -3.52
C LYS A 112 7.46 -2.91 -2.71
N ASN A 113 7.32 -4.15 -3.20
CA ASN A 113 7.85 -5.33 -2.54
C ASN A 113 9.39 -5.33 -2.58
N ALA A 114 9.99 -4.97 -3.71
CA ALA A 114 11.44 -4.86 -3.87
C ALA A 114 12.08 -3.91 -2.85
N LEU A 115 11.41 -2.78 -2.52
CA LEU A 115 11.91 -1.84 -1.52
C LEU A 115 12.08 -2.47 -0.15
N THR A 116 11.21 -3.41 0.25
CA THR A 116 11.30 -4.06 1.57
C THR A 116 12.58 -4.87 1.78
N GLY A 117 13.26 -5.27 0.71
CA GLY A 117 14.41 -6.19 0.77
C GLY A 117 14.05 -7.62 1.13
N LEU A 118 12.78 -7.94 1.31
CA LEU A 118 12.30 -9.30 1.58
C LEU A 118 12.10 -10.09 0.27
N PRO A 119 12.24 -11.42 0.29
CA PRO A 119 12.13 -12.25 -0.91
C PRO A 119 10.69 -12.37 -1.39
N MET A 120 10.21 -11.34 -2.07
CA MET A 120 8.85 -11.25 -2.60
C MET A 120 8.85 -10.64 -4.00
N GLY A 121 8.20 -11.32 -4.93
CA GLY A 121 7.84 -10.79 -6.23
C GLY A 121 6.60 -9.90 -6.19
N GLY A 122 6.02 -9.58 -7.34
CA GLY A 122 4.82 -8.77 -7.46
C GLY A 122 3.65 -9.52 -8.11
N GLY A 123 2.47 -9.34 -7.56
CA GLY A 123 1.23 -9.86 -8.13
C GLY A 123 0.00 -9.14 -7.57
N LYS A 124 -1.13 -9.29 -8.24
CA LYS A 124 -2.40 -8.71 -7.80
C LYS A 124 -3.55 -9.58 -8.26
N GLY A 125 -4.61 -9.64 -7.46
CA GLY A 125 -5.82 -10.37 -7.84
C GLY A 125 -7.08 -9.65 -7.41
N GLY A 126 -8.22 -10.19 -7.82
CA GLY A 126 -9.49 -9.63 -7.43
C GLY A 126 -10.67 -10.18 -8.20
N SER A 127 -11.84 -9.63 -7.88
CA SER A 127 -13.11 -9.92 -8.54
C SER A 127 -13.97 -8.67 -8.58
N ASP A 128 -14.86 -8.62 -9.57
CA ASP A 128 -15.95 -7.64 -9.69
C ASP A 128 -17.09 -7.85 -8.67
N PHE A 129 -16.91 -8.75 -7.71
CA PHE A 129 -17.82 -8.97 -6.59
C PHE A 129 -17.87 -7.77 -5.65
N ASP A 130 -19.08 -7.34 -5.29
CA ASP A 130 -19.30 -6.33 -4.26
C ASP A 130 -19.69 -6.98 -2.92
N PRO A 131 -18.80 -6.97 -1.92
CA PRO A 131 -19.11 -7.51 -0.60
C PRO A 131 -20.05 -6.63 0.22
N LYS A 132 -20.26 -5.37 -0.21
CA LYS A 132 -21.09 -4.43 0.53
C LYS A 132 -22.56 -4.85 0.53
N GLY A 133 -23.15 -4.94 1.72
CA GLY A 133 -24.54 -5.35 1.90
C GLY A 133 -24.79 -6.85 1.75
N LYS A 134 -23.75 -7.67 1.57
CA LYS A 134 -23.86 -9.13 1.55
C LYS A 134 -23.82 -9.70 2.96
N SER A 135 -24.55 -10.79 3.15
CA SER A 135 -24.49 -11.55 4.40
C SER A 135 -23.13 -12.23 4.58
N ASP A 136 -22.81 -12.59 5.80
CA ASP A 136 -21.59 -13.34 6.10
C ASP A 136 -21.59 -14.72 5.40
N ALA A 137 -22.76 -15.33 5.26
CA ALA A 137 -22.93 -16.60 4.54
C ALA A 137 -22.68 -16.45 3.04
N GLU A 138 -23.15 -15.38 2.41
CA GLU A 138 -22.89 -15.05 1.00
C GLU A 138 -21.40 -14.82 0.76
N ILE A 139 -20.76 -13.99 1.60
CA ILE A 139 -19.32 -13.71 1.50
C ILE A 139 -18.51 -14.99 1.62
N ARG A 140 -18.85 -15.87 2.56
CA ARG A 140 -18.19 -17.17 2.72
C ARG A 140 -18.35 -18.06 1.49
N ARG A 141 -19.57 -18.18 0.96
CA ARG A 141 -19.82 -18.96 -0.28
C ARG A 141 -19.02 -18.41 -1.45
N PHE A 142 -19.00 -17.09 -1.59
CA PHE A 142 -18.19 -16.43 -2.62
C PHE A 142 -16.71 -16.72 -2.45
N CYS A 143 -16.14 -16.53 -1.26
CA CYS A 143 -14.73 -16.82 -0.98
C CYS A 143 -14.33 -18.27 -1.27
N TYR A 144 -15.24 -19.21 -0.96
CA TYR A 144 -15.02 -20.63 -1.27
C TYR A 144 -15.04 -20.89 -2.78
N ALA A 145 -15.99 -20.28 -3.51
CA ALA A 145 -16.05 -20.40 -4.96
C ALA A 145 -14.85 -19.75 -5.64
N PHE A 146 -14.45 -18.56 -5.21
CA PHE A 146 -13.24 -17.87 -5.69
C PHE A 146 -11.97 -18.71 -5.48
N MET A 147 -11.82 -19.31 -4.29
CA MET A 147 -10.63 -20.09 -3.96
C MET A 147 -10.58 -21.43 -4.72
N ARG A 148 -11.72 -22.06 -5.04
CA ARG A 148 -11.74 -23.26 -5.89
C ARG A 148 -11.07 -23.05 -7.23
N GLU A 149 -11.27 -21.87 -7.81
CA GLU A 149 -10.67 -21.50 -9.10
C GLU A 149 -9.20 -21.06 -8.96
N LEU A 150 -8.88 -20.37 -7.87
CA LEU A 150 -7.54 -19.79 -7.67
C LEU A 150 -6.52 -20.79 -7.11
N ALA A 151 -6.93 -21.71 -6.26
CA ALA A 151 -6.02 -22.61 -5.50
C ALA A 151 -4.96 -23.33 -6.35
N PRO A 152 -5.24 -23.78 -7.60
CA PRO A 152 -4.23 -24.46 -8.42
C PRO A 152 -3.03 -23.60 -8.82
N TYR A 153 -3.13 -22.28 -8.69
CA TYR A 153 -2.15 -21.31 -9.19
C TYR A 153 -1.36 -20.62 -8.09
N ILE A 154 -1.69 -20.87 -6.82
CA ILE A 154 -1.06 -20.21 -5.66
C ILE A 154 -0.43 -21.24 -4.72
N GLY A 155 0.45 -20.77 -3.86
CA GLY A 155 1.15 -21.63 -2.89
C GLY A 155 2.19 -20.83 -2.13
N ALA A 156 2.68 -21.36 -1.00
CA ALA A 156 3.62 -20.67 -0.12
C ALA A 156 4.89 -20.19 -0.82
N ASP A 157 5.36 -20.96 -1.81
CA ASP A 157 6.61 -20.71 -2.56
C ASP A 157 6.37 -20.29 -4.02
N ILE A 158 5.09 -20.11 -4.41
CA ILE A 158 4.70 -19.76 -5.79
C ILE A 158 4.09 -18.37 -5.82
N ASP A 159 2.98 -18.22 -5.11
CA ASP A 159 2.18 -16.99 -5.10
C ASP A 159 1.42 -16.89 -3.77
N VAL A 160 1.64 -15.81 -3.03
CA VAL A 160 1.08 -15.61 -1.69
C VAL A 160 0.18 -14.37 -1.68
N PRO A 161 -1.11 -14.51 -1.95
CA PRO A 161 -2.06 -13.40 -1.89
C PRO A 161 -2.24 -12.84 -0.48
N ALA A 162 -2.76 -11.61 -0.40
CA ALA A 162 -3.11 -10.93 0.85
C ALA A 162 -4.47 -10.23 0.72
N GLY A 163 -4.92 -9.55 1.78
CA GLY A 163 -6.09 -8.68 1.72
C GLY A 163 -5.82 -7.36 0.99
N ASP A 164 -6.89 -6.75 0.50
CA ASP A 164 -6.97 -5.42 -0.09
C ASP A 164 -8.43 -4.90 0.07
N ILE A 165 -8.84 -3.87 -0.67
CA ILE A 165 -10.22 -3.35 -0.60
C ILE A 165 -11.25 -4.49 -0.73
N GLY A 166 -12.19 -4.54 0.20
CA GLY A 166 -13.23 -5.57 0.25
C GLY A 166 -12.77 -6.97 0.70
N VAL A 167 -11.48 -7.11 1.09
CA VAL A 167 -10.90 -8.36 1.58
C VAL A 167 -10.12 -8.11 2.86
N GLY A 168 -10.72 -8.39 3.98
CA GLY A 168 -10.10 -8.31 5.31
C GLY A 168 -9.72 -9.69 5.86
N GLY A 169 -9.45 -9.73 7.16
CA GLY A 169 -9.09 -10.98 7.86
C GLY A 169 -10.18 -12.06 7.76
N ARG A 170 -11.46 -11.68 7.76
CA ARG A 170 -12.59 -12.59 7.58
C ARG A 170 -12.52 -13.32 6.22
N GLU A 171 -12.40 -12.59 5.14
CA GLU A 171 -12.30 -13.12 3.78
C GLU A 171 -11.05 -13.98 3.61
N ILE A 172 -9.91 -13.51 4.13
CA ILE A 172 -8.66 -14.27 4.15
C ILE A 172 -8.81 -15.59 4.87
N ASN A 173 -9.48 -15.62 6.03
CA ASN A 173 -9.71 -16.86 6.77
C ASN A 173 -10.63 -17.82 6.01
N TYR A 174 -11.68 -17.33 5.34
CA TYR A 174 -12.53 -18.17 4.49
C TYR A 174 -11.75 -18.75 3.31
N MET A 175 -10.98 -17.93 2.62
CA MET A 175 -10.13 -18.38 1.51
C MET A 175 -9.08 -19.40 1.97
N PHE A 176 -8.43 -19.15 3.12
CA PHE A 176 -7.46 -20.09 3.68
C PHE A 176 -8.08 -21.41 4.10
N ALA A 177 -9.26 -21.39 4.71
CA ALA A 177 -10.00 -22.60 5.07
C ALA A 177 -10.29 -23.46 3.83
N MET A 178 -10.70 -22.83 2.73
CA MET A 178 -10.98 -23.54 1.48
C MET A 178 -9.71 -24.09 0.83
N TYR A 179 -8.62 -23.27 0.76
CA TYR A 179 -7.32 -23.72 0.26
C TYR A 179 -6.82 -24.95 1.02
N LYS A 180 -6.84 -24.88 2.35
CA LYS A 180 -6.45 -25.99 3.22
C LYS A 180 -7.27 -27.27 2.97
N THR A 181 -8.55 -27.11 2.68
CA THR A 181 -9.44 -28.25 2.37
C THR A 181 -9.09 -28.89 1.02
N LEU A 182 -8.85 -28.07 0.00
CA LEU A 182 -8.53 -28.54 -1.36
C LEU A 182 -7.16 -29.23 -1.43
N ASN A 183 -6.15 -28.62 -0.85
CA ASN A 183 -4.77 -29.10 -0.94
C ASN A 183 -4.37 -30.05 0.21
N ARG A 184 -5.16 -30.14 1.29
CA ARG A 184 -4.88 -30.92 2.50
C ARG A 184 -3.57 -30.48 3.18
N GLU A 185 -3.26 -29.18 3.09
CA GLU A 185 -2.04 -28.58 3.60
C GLU A 185 -2.34 -27.39 4.49
N PHE A 186 -1.55 -27.23 5.56
CA PHE A 186 -1.50 -26.03 6.36
C PHE A 186 -0.18 -25.31 6.08
N THR A 187 -0.19 -24.40 5.07
CA THR A 187 1.00 -23.70 4.58
C THR A 187 0.86 -22.19 4.70
N GLY A 188 1.94 -21.46 4.37
CA GLY A 188 1.98 -20.00 4.36
C GLY A 188 1.37 -19.34 3.13
N VAL A 189 0.38 -19.91 2.49
CA VAL A 189 -0.16 -19.50 1.18
C VAL A 189 -0.85 -18.14 1.17
N LEU A 190 -1.44 -17.68 2.22
CA LEU A 190 -2.12 -16.38 2.34
C LEU A 190 -1.53 -15.59 3.51
N THR A 191 -1.50 -14.27 3.43
CA THR A 191 -1.12 -13.42 4.56
C THR A 191 -2.26 -12.50 4.99
N GLY A 192 -2.22 -12.06 6.26
CA GLY A 192 -3.32 -11.37 6.92
C GLY A 192 -4.29 -12.34 7.60
N LYS A 193 -3.85 -13.57 7.88
CA LYS A 193 -4.59 -14.55 8.67
C LYS A 193 -4.74 -14.10 10.11
N THR A 194 -5.69 -14.67 10.81
CA THR A 194 -5.87 -14.44 12.25
C THR A 194 -4.64 -14.92 13.04
N VAL A 195 -4.24 -14.15 14.04
CA VAL A 195 -3.18 -14.55 14.99
C VAL A 195 -3.58 -15.88 15.65
N GLY A 196 -2.64 -16.81 15.73
CA GLY A 196 -2.91 -18.20 16.18
C GLY A 196 -3.35 -19.14 15.05
N GLN A 197 -3.70 -18.62 13.87
CA GLN A 197 -4.05 -19.40 12.68
C GLN A 197 -3.03 -19.20 11.53
N GLY A 198 -1.81 -18.85 11.86
CA GLY A 198 -0.74 -18.55 10.91
C GLY A 198 -0.53 -17.05 10.66
N GLY A 199 -1.35 -16.18 11.21
CA GLY A 199 -1.21 -14.73 11.11
C GLY A 199 -0.12 -14.16 12.02
N SER A 200 0.37 -12.97 11.70
CA SER A 200 1.43 -12.29 12.44
C SER A 200 0.86 -11.20 13.35
N LEU A 201 1.48 -11.03 14.52
CA LEU A 201 1.29 -9.85 15.35
C LEU A 201 1.72 -8.58 14.58
N ILE A 202 1.32 -7.41 15.08
CA ILE A 202 1.61 -6.08 14.51
C ILE A 202 1.10 -5.86 13.06
N ARG A 203 0.45 -6.86 12.42
CA ARG A 203 -0.01 -6.73 11.03
C ARG A 203 -1.02 -5.60 10.87
N THR A 204 -1.87 -5.40 11.88
CA THR A 204 -2.89 -4.35 11.90
C THR A 204 -2.25 -2.96 12.00
N GLU A 205 -1.26 -2.81 12.84
CA GLU A 205 -0.55 -1.57 13.12
C GLU A 205 0.47 -1.20 12.04
N ALA A 206 0.97 -2.20 11.34
CA ALA A 206 2.20 -2.14 10.54
C ALA A 206 2.25 -1.02 9.50
N THR A 207 1.14 -0.72 8.84
CA THR A 207 1.12 0.34 7.82
C THR A 207 1.26 1.72 8.48
N GLY A 208 0.50 1.97 9.55
CA GLY A 208 0.57 3.23 10.29
C GLY A 208 1.89 3.41 11.04
N PHE A 209 2.37 2.37 11.72
CA PHE A 209 3.65 2.40 12.41
C PHE A 209 4.81 2.56 11.43
N GLY A 210 4.81 1.80 10.33
CA GLY A 210 5.82 1.90 9.29
C GLY A 210 5.89 3.28 8.64
N LEU A 211 4.74 3.90 8.38
CA LEU A 211 4.66 5.28 7.90
C LEU A 211 5.42 6.24 8.83
N VAL A 212 5.19 6.12 10.14
CA VAL A 212 5.82 7.02 11.11
C VAL A 212 7.31 6.72 11.27
N TYR A 213 7.74 5.45 11.19
CA TYR A 213 9.15 5.11 11.18
C TYR A 213 9.87 5.64 9.93
N PHE A 214 9.24 5.57 8.76
CA PHE A 214 9.78 6.21 7.55
C PHE A 214 9.90 7.73 7.72
N LEU A 215 8.84 8.37 8.22
CA LEU A 215 8.81 9.81 8.50
C LEU A 215 9.90 10.22 9.49
N GLN A 216 10.12 9.46 10.55
CA GLN A 216 11.18 9.72 11.53
C GLN A 216 12.57 9.75 10.86
N ASN A 217 12.88 8.72 10.05
CA ASN A 217 14.15 8.68 9.30
C ASN A 217 14.25 9.85 8.29
N MET A 218 13.13 10.23 7.66
CA MET A 218 13.08 11.37 6.74
C MET A 218 13.39 12.68 7.46
N LEU A 219 12.81 12.91 8.65
CA LEU A 219 13.10 14.08 9.47
C LEU A 219 14.57 14.12 9.90
N GLU A 220 15.09 12.99 10.42
CA GLU A 220 16.49 12.88 10.86
C GLU A 220 17.48 13.15 9.71
N ALA A 221 17.20 12.69 8.49
CA ALA A 221 18.02 12.96 7.32
C ALA A 221 18.05 14.46 6.92
N HIS A 222 17.04 15.21 7.34
CA HIS A 222 16.94 16.65 7.15
C HIS A 222 17.26 17.46 8.42
N HIS A 223 17.95 16.83 9.40
CA HIS A 223 18.36 17.45 10.67
C HIS A 223 17.19 17.99 11.51
N ASP A 224 16.05 17.32 11.43
CA ASP A 224 14.82 17.63 12.17
C ASP A 224 14.36 16.41 12.98
N GLY A 225 13.30 16.55 13.77
CA GLY A 225 12.78 15.49 14.61
C GLY A 225 11.26 15.56 14.77
N LEU A 226 10.66 14.47 15.21
CA LEU A 226 9.20 14.36 15.37
C LEU A 226 8.70 14.99 16.69
N MET A 227 9.55 15.08 17.69
CA MET A 227 9.21 15.65 19.01
C MET A 227 8.63 17.06 18.87
N ALA A 228 7.49 17.31 19.50
CA ALA A 228 6.74 18.57 19.50
C ALA A 228 6.28 19.09 18.13
N LYS A 229 6.39 18.31 17.05
CA LYS A 229 5.81 18.66 15.75
C LYS A 229 4.30 18.49 15.75
N THR A 230 3.63 19.40 15.06
CA THR A 230 2.18 19.30 14.78
C THR A 230 1.93 18.50 13.52
N VAL A 231 0.99 17.57 13.59
CA VAL A 231 0.70 16.60 12.53
C VAL A 231 -0.77 16.62 12.14
N LEU A 232 -1.05 16.78 10.85
CA LEU A 232 -2.36 16.55 10.27
C LEU A 232 -2.45 15.12 9.76
N VAL A 233 -3.48 14.40 10.17
CA VAL A 233 -3.77 13.04 9.68
C VAL A 233 -5.16 13.05 9.07
N SER A 234 -5.28 12.58 7.83
CA SER A 234 -6.59 12.31 7.21
C SER A 234 -7.01 10.86 7.43
N GLY A 235 -8.32 10.63 7.37
CA GLY A 235 -8.89 9.32 7.65
C GLY A 235 -9.11 9.06 9.14
N ALA A 236 -9.91 8.04 9.44
CA ALA A 236 -10.14 7.48 10.78
C ALA A 236 -10.21 5.94 10.70
N GLY A 237 -9.51 5.38 9.74
CA GLY A 237 -9.36 3.94 9.55
C GLY A 237 -8.12 3.38 10.22
N ASN A 238 -7.78 2.14 9.86
CA ASN A 238 -6.66 1.41 10.45
C ASN A 238 -5.32 2.16 10.32
N VAL A 239 -4.98 2.64 9.13
CA VAL A 239 -3.70 3.32 8.88
C VAL A 239 -3.60 4.61 9.68
N SER A 240 -4.61 5.47 9.59
CA SER A 240 -4.65 6.77 10.26
C SER A 240 -4.60 6.67 11.78
N LEU A 241 -5.38 5.77 12.39
CA LEU A 241 -5.40 5.61 13.85
C LEU A 241 -4.08 5.08 14.41
N HIS A 242 -3.41 4.14 13.73
CA HIS A 242 -2.11 3.65 14.16
C HIS A 242 -0.97 4.62 13.84
N ALA A 243 -1.05 5.38 12.74
CA ALA A 243 -0.11 6.48 12.48
C ALA A 243 -0.23 7.56 13.57
N ALA A 244 -1.45 7.97 13.92
CA ALA A 244 -1.70 8.91 15.01
C ALA A 244 -1.16 8.41 16.35
N GLN A 245 -1.44 7.15 16.70
CA GLN A 245 -0.88 6.53 17.91
C GLN A 245 0.64 6.63 17.93
N LYS A 246 1.31 6.19 16.87
CA LYS A 246 2.77 6.15 16.84
C LYS A 246 3.39 7.55 16.84
N CYS A 247 2.78 8.53 16.17
CA CYS A 247 3.19 9.93 16.25
C CYS A 247 3.15 10.46 17.69
N ILE A 248 2.08 10.18 18.42
CA ILE A 248 1.90 10.61 19.82
C ILE A 248 2.91 9.89 20.73
N GLU A 249 3.13 8.59 20.56
CA GLU A 249 4.13 7.81 21.30
C GLU A 249 5.55 8.38 21.12
N LEU A 250 5.84 8.97 19.97
CA LEU A 250 7.14 9.62 19.65
C LEU A 250 7.16 11.13 19.96
N GLY A 251 6.15 11.65 20.66
CA GLY A 251 6.11 13.01 21.17
C GLY A 251 5.61 14.08 20.20
N ALA A 252 5.01 13.69 19.07
CA ALA A 252 4.32 14.63 18.19
C ALA A 252 2.89 14.92 18.66
N GLN A 253 2.35 16.03 18.18
CA GLN A 253 1.00 16.50 18.48
C GLN A 253 0.10 16.27 17.25
N VAL A 254 -0.71 15.22 17.26
CA VAL A 254 -1.66 14.94 16.18
C VAL A 254 -2.90 15.79 16.37
N LEU A 255 -3.15 16.70 15.42
CA LEU A 255 -4.24 17.68 15.52
C LEU A 255 -5.55 17.19 14.91
N THR A 256 -5.51 16.31 13.92
CA THR A 256 -6.68 15.97 13.12
C THR A 256 -6.84 14.49 12.87
N LEU A 257 -8.10 14.07 12.74
CA LEU A 257 -8.56 12.87 12.08
C LEU A 257 -9.77 13.23 11.22
N SER A 258 -10.01 12.53 10.11
CA SER A 258 -11.12 12.87 9.23
C SER A 258 -11.85 11.63 8.70
N ASP A 259 -13.08 11.83 8.25
CA ASP A 259 -13.80 10.86 7.44
C ASP A 259 -14.42 11.53 6.20
N SER A 260 -15.25 10.80 5.44
CA SER A 260 -15.88 11.33 4.23
C SER A 260 -16.86 12.50 4.47
N LYS A 261 -17.14 12.86 5.73
CA LYS A 261 -18.10 13.90 6.11
C LYS A 261 -17.45 15.14 6.71
N GLY A 262 -16.19 15.05 7.14
CA GLY A 262 -15.48 16.19 7.69
C GLY A 262 -14.26 15.81 8.52
N THR A 263 -13.73 16.78 9.22
CA THR A 263 -12.52 16.69 10.04
C THR A 263 -12.84 16.93 11.51
N LEU A 264 -12.39 16.03 12.36
CA LEU A 264 -12.32 16.24 13.81
C LEU A 264 -10.96 16.88 14.12
N TYR A 265 -11.00 18.09 14.63
CA TYR A 265 -9.84 18.89 14.99
C TYR A 265 -9.76 19.09 16.50
N LEU A 266 -8.61 18.84 17.09
CA LEU A 266 -8.28 19.11 18.48
C LEU A 266 -7.10 20.09 18.52
N LYS A 267 -7.32 21.29 19.06
CA LYS A 267 -6.31 22.37 19.10
C LYS A 267 -5.06 21.97 19.86
N HIS A 268 -5.20 21.17 20.93
CA HIS A 268 -4.09 20.67 21.75
C HIS A 268 -3.64 19.24 21.39
N GLY A 269 -4.20 18.70 20.30
CA GLY A 269 -3.91 17.34 19.81
C GLY A 269 -4.64 16.25 20.55
N PHE A 270 -4.65 15.07 19.93
CA PHE A 270 -5.21 13.85 20.52
C PHE A 270 -4.28 13.26 21.58
N THR A 271 -4.87 12.65 22.62
CA THR A 271 -4.14 11.79 23.56
C THR A 271 -4.16 10.32 23.12
N LEU A 272 -3.27 9.50 23.69
CA LEU A 272 -3.27 8.05 23.42
C LEU A 272 -4.58 7.39 23.84
N GLU A 273 -5.17 7.80 24.97
CA GLU A 273 -6.45 7.30 25.46
C GLU A 273 -7.59 7.61 24.48
N GLN A 274 -7.59 8.80 23.86
CA GLN A 274 -8.59 9.17 22.87
C GLN A 274 -8.42 8.35 21.57
N ILE A 275 -7.18 8.08 21.14
CA ILE A 275 -6.93 7.22 19.98
C ILE A 275 -7.40 5.77 20.25
N GLU A 276 -7.11 5.20 21.42
CA GLU A 276 -7.58 3.86 21.76
C GLU A 276 -9.12 3.78 21.87
N ALA A 277 -9.73 4.81 22.43
CA ALA A 277 -11.20 4.92 22.46
C ALA A 277 -11.77 5.02 21.02
N LEU A 278 -11.12 5.78 20.13
CA LEU A 278 -11.52 5.90 18.72
C LEU A 278 -11.40 4.57 17.96
N LYS A 279 -10.36 3.78 18.18
CA LYS A 279 -10.23 2.44 17.58
C LYS A 279 -11.43 1.56 17.93
N THR A 280 -11.79 1.51 19.23
CA THR A 280 -12.96 0.76 19.70
C THR A 280 -14.26 1.32 19.12
N TYR A 281 -14.39 2.65 19.07
CA TYR A 281 -15.55 3.34 18.54
C TYR A 281 -15.77 3.08 17.04
N LYS A 282 -14.69 3.15 16.26
CA LYS A 282 -14.71 2.90 14.81
C LYS A 282 -14.95 1.42 14.47
N ALA A 283 -14.51 0.49 15.32
CA ALA A 283 -14.83 -0.93 15.16
C ALA A 283 -16.35 -1.23 15.27
N GLN A 284 -17.13 -0.31 15.85
CA GLN A 284 -18.59 -0.35 15.90
C GLN A 284 -19.26 0.37 14.71
N GLU A 285 -18.50 0.73 13.67
CA GLU A 285 -18.94 1.46 12.46
C GLU A 285 -19.57 2.83 12.74
N LYS A 286 -19.31 3.43 13.89
CA LYS A 286 -19.83 4.73 14.30
C LYS A 286 -19.14 5.88 13.55
N ARG A 287 -19.82 7.01 13.41
CA ARG A 287 -19.32 8.20 12.71
C ARG A 287 -18.33 8.96 13.57
N LEU A 288 -17.27 9.49 12.95
CA LEU A 288 -16.26 10.27 13.67
C LEU A 288 -16.86 11.55 14.32
N LYS A 289 -17.82 12.19 13.67
CA LYS A 289 -18.53 13.37 14.19
C LYS A 289 -19.15 13.16 15.59
N ASP A 290 -19.66 11.98 15.84
CA ASP A 290 -20.36 11.67 17.10
C ASP A 290 -19.40 11.46 18.29
N PHE A 291 -18.07 11.47 18.04
CA PHE A 291 -17.02 11.36 19.03
C PHE A 291 -16.65 12.70 19.70
N ILE A 292 -17.20 13.84 19.24
CA ILE A 292 -16.86 15.20 19.69
C ILE A 292 -16.99 15.40 21.20
N GLY A 293 -17.93 14.74 21.85
CA GLY A 293 -18.22 14.92 23.28
C GLY A 293 -17.12 14.47 24.27
N THR A 294 -15.94 14.10 23.79
CA THR A 294 -14.85 13.59 24.62
C THR A 294 -13.82 14.65 25.05
N SER A 295 -13.90 15.86 24.51
CA SER A 295 -12.99 16.97 24.83
C SER A 295 -13.66 18.32 24.56
N ASP A 296 -13.49 19.27 25.49
CA ASP A 296 -13.96 20.66 25.33
C ASP A 296 -13.25 21.41 24.18
N ASP A 297 -12.08 20.89 23.74
CA ASP A 297 -11.25 21.45 22.66
C ASP A 297 -11.62 20.90 21.28
N ALA A 298 -12.56 19.97 21.18
CA ALA A 298 -12.87 19.30 19.94
C ALA A 298 -13.78 20.14 19.05
N GLU A 299 -13.37 20.36 17.83
CA GLU A 299 -14.13 21.03 16.78
C GLU A 299 -14.39 20.06 15.63
N TRP A 300 -15.63 20.04 15.13
CA TRP A 300 -15.98 19.35 13.89
C TRP A 300 -16.07 20.33 12.73
N ILE A 301 -15.24 20.12 11.70
CA ILE A 301 -15.24 20.93 10.48
C ILE A 301 -15.98 20.13 9.40
N ASP A 302 -17.23 20.48 9.16
CA ASP A 302 -18.13 19.75 8.26
C ASP A 302 -17.71 19.88 6.80
N GLY A 303 -17.77 18.78 6.05
CA GLY A 303 -17.48 18.75 4.61
C GLY A 303 -16.03 19.03 4.21
N SER A 304 -15.11 19.20 5.15
CA SER A 304 -13.75 19.65 4.88
C SER A 304 -12.70 18.58 5.25
N ARG A 305 -11.64 18.51 4.45
CA ARG A 305 -10.41 17.79 4.76
C ARG A 305 -9.47 18.69 5.58
N PRO A 306 -8.47 18.14 6.30
CA PRO A 306 -7.66 18.92 7.26
C PRO A 306 -6.63 19.89 6.62
N TRP A 307 -6.53 19.96 5.31
CA TRP A 307 -5.41 20.57 4.59
C TRP A 307 -5.31 22.11 4.67
N HIS A 308 -6.27 22.77 5.31
CA HIS A 308 -6.28 24.21 5.58
C HIS A 308 -5.85 24.57 7.03
N ILE A 309 -5.51 23.57 7.83
CA ILE A 309 -5.08 23.77 9.22
C ILE A 309 -3.55 23.90 9.27
N LYS A 310 -3.05 24.84 10.07
CA LYS A 310 -1.61 25.07 10.25
C LYS A 310 -0.96 23.88 10.96
N ALA A 311 0.12 23.34 10.36
CA ALA A 311 0.91 22.25 10.95
C ALA A 311 2.29 22.12 10.29
N ASP A 312 3.16 21.30 10.88
CA ASP A 312 4.49 20.99 10.35
C ASP A 312 4.48 19.85 9.35
N ILE A 313 3.60 18.84 9.57
CA ILE A 313 3.58 17.56 8.87
C ILE A 313 2.16 17.23 8.43
N ALA A 314 2.02 16.65 7.22
CA ALA A 314 0.77 16.08 6.74
C ALA A 314 0.93 14.60 6.39
N LEU A 315 0.03 13.77 6.93
CA LEU A 315 -0.05 12.32 6.69
C LEU A 315 -1.40 11.99 6.04
N PRO A 316 -1.49 11.99 4.70
CA PRO A 316 -2.70 11.57 4.01
C PRO A 316 -2.87 10.05 4.11
N CYS A 317 -3.85 9.62 4.92
CA CYS A 317 -4.10 8.23 5.27
C CYS A 317 -5.50 7.73 4.89
N ALA A 318 -6.30 8.54 4.18
CA ALA A 318 -7.69 8.21 3.90
C ALA A 318 -7.86 7.47 2.56
N THR A 319 -7.77 8.17 1.44
CA THR A 319 -8.12 7.62 0.13
C THR A 319 -7.19 8.11 -0.98
N GLN A 320 -7.24 7.39 -2.11
CA GLN A 320 -6.60 7.83 -3.35
C GLN A 320 -7.14 9.20 -3.79
N ASN A 321 -6.27 10.05 -4.35
CA ASN A 321 -6.58 11.38 -4.89
C ASN A 321 -7.31 12.30 -3.88
N GLU A 322 -6.92 12.26 -2.62
CA GLU A 322 -7.50 13.12 -1.59
C GLU A 322 -6.83 14.50 -1.49
N ILE A 323 -5.64 14.67 -2.05
CA ILE A 323 -4.92 15.95 -2.13
C ILE A 323 -4.77 16.33 -3.60
N ASN A 324 -5.43 17.41 -3.99
CA ASN A 324 -5.24 18.04 -5.30
C ASN A 324 -4.30 19.26 -5.21
N GLY A 325 -4.04 19.93 -6.35
CA GLY A 325 -3.16 21.09 -6.38
C GLY A 325 -3.60 22.23 -5.45
N HIS A 326 -4.91 22.47 -5.27
CA HIS A 326 -5.42 23.48 -4.33
C HIS A 326 -5.15 23.07 -2.87
N ASP A 327 -5.36 21.82 -2.51
CA ASP A 327 -5.08 21.31 -1.17
C ASP A 327 -3.57 21.38 -0.85
N ALA A 328 -2.73 21.03 -1.83
CA ALA A 328 -1.28 21.12 -1.71
C ALA A 328 -0.82 22.58 -1.48
N GLN A 329 -1.39 23.53 -2.21
CA GLN A 329 -1.09 24.94 -2.01
C GLN A 329 -1.53 25.43 -0.62
N ASN A 330 -2.66 24.95 -0.11
CA ASN A 330 -3.09 25.23 1.26
C ASN A 330 -2.09 24.70 2.29
N LEU A 331 -1.64 23.46 2.15
CA LEU A 331 -0.62 22.86 3.04
C LEU A 331 0.67 23.70 3.06
N VAL A 332 1.17 24.12 1.89
CA VAL A 332 2.34 25.01 1.76
C VAL A 332 2.10 26.34 2.48
N ASN A 333 0.98 26.99 2.22
CA ASN A 333 0.62 28.29 2.81
C ASN A 333 0.47 28.22 4.34
N HIS A 334 0.11 27.07 4.90
CA HIS A 334 -0.06 26.84 6.33
C HIS A 334 1.20 26.22 6.99
N GLY A 335 2.33 26.18 6.26
CA GLY A 335 3.65 25.91 6.84
C GLY A 335 4.04 24.46 6.91
N VAL A 336 3.31 23.55 6.23
CA VAL A 336 3.68 22.14 6.14
C VAL A 336 5.02 21.99 5.38
N LYS A 337 5.97 21.33 6.02
CA LYS A 337 7.30 21.06 5.47
C LYS A 337 7.49 19.63 5.02
N TYR A 338 6.72 18.69 5.57
CA TYR A 338 6.85 17.27 5.31
C TYR A 338 5.50 16.66 4.98
N VAL A 339 5.45 15.88 3.92
CA VAL A 339 4.29 15.07 3.53
C VAL A 339 4.75 13.63 3.35
N ALA A 340 4.14 12.70 4.07
CA ALA A 340 4.39 11.26 3.90
C ALA A 340 3.06 10.51 3.74
N GLU A 341 2.93 9.78 2.65
CA GLU A 341 1.67 9.15 2.25
C GLU A 341 1.42 7.84 2.99
N GLY A 342 0.32 7.78 3.73
CA GLY A 342 -0.18 6.55 4.37
C GLY A 342 -1.14 5.76 3.47
N ALA A 343 -1.95 6.45 2.67
CA ALA A 343 -2.78 5.84 1.64
C ALA A 343 -1.97 5.52 0.37
N ASN A 344 -2.57 4.80 -0.57
CA ASN A 344 -1.98 4.59 -1.89
C ASN A 344 -2.38 5.75 -2.80
N MET A 345 -1.39 6.48 -3.32
CA MET A 345 -1.54 7.64 -4.22
C MET A 345 -2.59 8.67 -3.75
N PRO A 346 -2.49 9.20 -2.53
CA PRO A 346 -3.46 10.19 -2.05
C PRO A 346 -3.25 11.56 -2.70
N SER A 347 -2.04 11.88 -3.18
CA SER A 347 -1.73 13.13 -3.87
C SER A 347 -1.77 12.93 -5.37
N ASP A 348 -2.43 13.84 -6.09
CA ASP A 348 -2.39 13.88 -7.55
C ASP A 348 -1.06 14.48 -8.07
N ALA A 349 -0.86 14.46 -9.39
CA ALA A 349 0.37 14.94 -10.02
C ALA A 349 0.60 16.44 -9.78
N ASP A 350 -0.47 17.24 -9.80
CA ASP A 350 -0.40 18.69 -9.55
C ASP A 350 0.01 18.97 -8.10
N ALA A 351 -0.52 18.21 -7.14
CA ALA A 351 -0.13 18.31 -5.73
C ALA A 351 1.36 17.99 -5.52
N ILE A 352 1.84 16.91 -6.12
CA ILE A 352 3.25 16.52 -6.04
C ILE A 352 4.17 17.61 -6.63
N ALA A 353 3.80 18.16 -7.79
CA ALA A 353 4.55 19.25 -8.42
C ALA A 353 4.60 20.51 -7.55
N ILE A 354 3.50 20.86 -6.87
CA ILE A 354 3.44 21.98 -5.91
C ILE A 354 4.33 21.70 -4.71
N PHE A 355 4.32 20.51 -4.12
CA PHE A 355 5.21 20.15 -3.02
C PHE A 355 6.68 20.34 -3.40
N GLN A 356 7.08 19.75 -4.54
CA GLN A 356 8.45 19.81 -5.03
C GLN A 356 8.90 21.25 -5.32
N SER A 357 8.07 22.06 -5.99
CA SER A 357 8.40 23.44 -6.36
C SER A 357 8.47 24.40 -5.16
N ASN A 358 7.85 24.06 -4.03
CA ASN A 358 7.86 24.85 -2.81
C ASN A 358 8.78 24.30 -1.71
N GLY A 359 9.62 23.29 -2.02
CA GLY A 359 10.59 22.73 -1.09
C GLY A 359 9.96 21.90 0.05
N VAL A 360 8.73 21.43 -0.13
CA VAL A 360 8.12 20.45 0.79
C VAL A 360 8.74 19.08 0.52
N ILE A 361 9.23 18.44 1.57
CA ILE A 361 9.82 17.12 1.51
C ILE A 361 8.69 16.10 1.42
N TYR A 362 8.57 15.43 0.28
CA TYR A 362 7.47 14.55 -0.05
C TYR A 362 7.93 13.10 -0.18
N ALA A 363 7.24 12.19 0.51
CA ALA A 363 7.47 10.74 0.43
C ALA A 363 6.26 10.00 -0.16
N PRO A 364 6.46 9.25 -1.26
CA PRO A 364 5.37 8.53 -1.94
C PRO A 364 4.90 7.31 -1.14
N GLY A 365 3.61 6.99 -1.24
CA GLY A 365 2.99 5.88 -0.52
C GLY A 365 3.65 4.52 -0.76
N LYS A 366 4.16 4.24 -1.97
CA LYS A 366 4.86 2.97 -2.24
C LYS A 366 6.08 2.73 -1.35
N ALA A 367 6.71 3.78 -0.82
CA ALA A 367 7.82 3.69 0.14
C ALA A 367 7.33 3.86 1.57
N SER A 368 6.64 4.95 1.88
CA SER A 368 6.26 5.32 3.25
C SER A 368 5.23 4.38 3.87
N ASN A 369 4.30 3.82 3.10
CA ASN A 369 3.27 2.89 3.60
C ASN A 369 3.64 1.40 3.44
N ALA A 370 4.89 1.07 3.13
CA ALA A 370 5.33 -0.31 2.89
C ALA A 370 5.33 -1.20 4.14
N GLY A 371 5.08 -0.64 5.33
CA GLY A 371 5.07 -1.41 6.58
C GLY A 371 4.10 -2.61 6.58
N GLY A 372 2.92 -2.43 6.00
CA GLY A 372 1.94 -3.51 5.89
C GLY A 372 2.42 -4.70 5.06
N VAL A 373 3.07 -4.46 3.92
CA VAL A 373 3.63 -5.55 3.10
C VAL A 373 4.90 -6.10 3.71
N ALA A 374 5.69 -5.32 4.42
CA ALA A 374 6.86 -5.78 5.17
C ALA A 374 6.45 -6.84 6.20
N ILE A 375 5.45 -6.56 7.05
CA ILE A 375 4.94 -7.55 8.02
C ILE A 375 4.28 -8.74 7.31
N SER A 376 3.66 -8.55 6.16
CA SER A 376 3.18 -9.70 5.36
C SER A 376 4.31 -10.62 4.91
N GLY A 377 5.47 -10.07 4.52
CA GLY A 377 6.67 -10.87 4.20
C GLY A 377 7.25 -11.57 5.42
N LEU A 378 7.25 -10.92 6.59
CA LEU A 378 7.64 -11.55 7.86
C LEU A 378 6.65 -12.65 8.28
N GLU A 379 5.34 -12.50 8.01
CA GLU A 379 4.34 -13.56 8.20
C GLU A 379 4.66 -14.78 7.34
N MET A 380 5.08 -14.59 6.07
CA MET A 380 5.54 -15.70 5.22
C MET A 380 6.73 -16.42 5.86
N SER A 381 7.74 -15.70 6.35
CA SER A 381 8.90 -16.28 7.02
C SER A 381 8.51 -17.05 8.27
N GLN A 382 7.65 -16.49 9.14
CA GLN A 382 7.12 -17.17 10.33
C GLN A 382 6.38 -18.46 9.98
N ASN A 383 5.59 -18.44 8.91
CA ASN A 383 4.86 -19.60 8.42
C ASN A 383 5.82 -20.70 7.92
N SER A 384 6.88 -20.33 7.21
CA SER A 384 7.88 -21.26 6.69
C SER A 384 8.66 -21.99 7.79
N VAL A 385 9.01 -21.26 8.88
CA VAL A 385 9.70 -21.87 10.03
C VAL A 385 8.76 -22.40 11.11
N ARG A 386 7.43 -22.16 10.97
CA ARG A 386 6.38 -22.55 11.92
C ARG A 386 6.60 -21.99 13.33
N GLN A 387 7.05 -20.73 13.41
CA GLN A 387 7.28 -20.02 14.66
C GLN A 387 6.62 -18.66 14.65
N TYR A 388 6.15 -18.21 15.82
CA TYR A 388 5.62 -16.87 15.99
C TYR A 388 6.67 -16.00 16.68
N ALA A 389 6.92 -14.82 16.11
CA ALA A 389 7.71 -13.79 16.76
C ALA A 389 6.84 -12.96 17.73
N THR A 390 7.47 -12.41 18.76
CA THR A 390 6.79 -11.48 19.68
C THR A 390 6.55 -10.12 19.00
N PHE A 391 5.63 -9.35 19.57
CA PHE A 391 5.36 -7.98 19.08
C PHE A 391 6.64 -7.13 19.03
N ALA A 392 7.45 -7.16 20.09
CA ALA A 392 8.69 -6.37 20.17
C ALA A 392 9.71 -6.74 19.08
N VAL A 393 9.85 -8.03 18.78
CA VAL A 393 10.76 -8.49 17.70
C VAL A 393 10.27 -8.03 16.34
N LEU A 394 8.96 -8.12 16.09
CA LEU A 394 8.38 -7.68 14.81
C LEU A 394 8.41 -6.16 14.64
N ASP A 395 8.20 -5.41 15.73
CA ASP A 395 8.30 -3.94 15.70
C ASP A 395 9.72 -3.48 15.38
N GLU A 396 10.74 -4.11 15.97
CA GLU A 396 12.13 -3.80 15.68
C GLU A 396 12.54 -4.18 14.25
N GLN A 397 12.05 -5.32 13.75
CA GLN A 397 12.23 -5.70 12.34
C GLN A 397 11.54 -4.70 11.41
N LEU A 398 10.33 -4.25 11.75
CA LEU A 398 9.61 -3.24 10.99
C LEU A 398 10.37 -1.92 10.93
N LYS A 399 10.90 -1.43 12.05
CA LYS A 399 11.75 -0.22 12.10
C LYS A 399 12.96 -0.35 11.19
N THR A 400 13.66 -1.48 11.27
CA THR A 400 14.83 -1.76 10.45
C THR A 400 14.47 -1.78 8.96
N ILE A 401 13.38 -2.44 8.58
CA ILE A 401 12.93 -2.48 7.18
C ILE A 401 12.57 -1.08 6.69
N MET A 402 11.79 -0.31 7.47
CA MET A 402 11.39 1.04 7.07
C MET A 402 12.58 2.01 6.99
N LYS A 403 13.58 1.85 7.86
CA LYS A 403 14.84 2.58 7.75
C LYS A 403 15.58 2.24 6.45
N ASN A 404 15.71 0.97 6.12
CA ASN A 404 16.37 0.54 4.88
C ASN A 404 15.64 1.06 3.63
N ILE A 405 14.30 1.04 3.64
CA ILE A 405 13.49 1.63 2.55
C ILE A 405 13.78 3.14 2.45
N HIS A 406 13.79 3.86 3.56
CA HIS A 406 14.11 5.28 3.57
C HIS A 406 15.52 5.54 3.00
N ASP A 407 16.54 4.83 3.50
CA ASP A 407 17.93 5.00 3.09
C ASP A 407 18.12 4.72 1.58
N ASP A 408 17.44 3.70 1.06
CA ASP A 408 17.44 3.40 -0.37
C ASP A 408 16.81 4.54 -1.18
N CYS A 409 15.63 5.02 -0.77
CA CYS A 409 14.96 6.15 -1.43
C CYS A 409 15.80 7.43 -1.36
N PHE A 410 16.38 7.73 -0.20
CA PHE A 410 17.24 8.89 0.01
C PHE A 410 18.49 8.84 -0.91
N ASN A 411 19.17 7.69 -0.93
CA ASN A 411 20.42 7.57 -1.70
C ASN A 411 20.20 7.63 -3.22
N HIS A 412 19.12 7.05 -3.71
CA HIS A 412 18.78 7.07 -5.14
C HIS A 412 18.03 8.35 -5.56
N GLY A 413 17.48 9.10 -4.60
CA GLY A 413 16.73 10.33 -4.85
C GLY A 413 17.56 11.60 -4.85
N LYS A 414 18.88 11.55 -4.54
CA LYS A 414 19.76 12.70 -4.50
C LYS A 414 19.83 13.41 -5.85
N GLN A 415 19.54 14.72 -5.85
CA GLN A 415 19.62 15.58 -7.02
C GLN A 415 20.94 16.37 -7.02
N ALA A 416 21.29 16.95 -8.17
CA ALA A 416 22.53 17.72 -8.33
C ALA A 416 22.61 18.99 -7.46
N ASP A 417 21.46 19.56 -7.10
CA ASP A 417 21.33 20.72 -6.21
C ASP A 417 21.35 20.39 -4.71
N GLY A 418 21.47 19.10 -4.37
CA GLY A 418 21.46 18.60 -2.99
C GLY A 418 20.07 18.30 -2.45
N SER A 419 18.99 18.57 -3.17
CA SER A 419 17.63 18.16 -2.81
C SER A 419 17.45 16.66 -2.93
N ILE A 420 16.41 16.13 -2.29
CA ILE A 420 16.06 14.70 -2.31
C ILE A 420 14.67 14.52 -2.93
N ASP A 421 14.62 13.85 -4.06
CA ASP A 421 13.38 13.39 -4.68
C ASP A 421 13.09 11.94 -4.25
N TYR A 422 12.30 11.77 -3.19
CA TYR A 422 11.95 10.45 -2.66
C TYR A 422 11.09 9.63 -3.63
N LYS A 423 10.27 10.27 -4.51
CA LYS A 423 9.49 9.57 -5.54
C LYS A 423 10.41 8.87 -6.52
N LYS A 424 11.31 9.63 -7.12
CA LYS A 424 12.34 9.12 -8.04
C LYS A 424 13.25 8.11 -7.35
N GLY A 425 13.65 8.40 -6.11
CA GLY A 425 14.46 7.50 -5.29
C GLY A 425 13.82 6.14 -5.09
N ALA A 426 12.53 6.10 -4.76
CA ALA A 426 11.77 4.85 -4.58
C ALA A 426 11.68 4.05 -5.89
N ASN A 427 11.39 4.72 -7.02
CA ASN A 427 11.30 4.06 -8.32
C ASN A 427 12.66 3.49 -8.75
N LEU A 428 13.74 4.26 -8.64
CA LEU A 428 15.10 3.81 -8.96
C LEU A 428 15.59 2.68 -8.07
N ALA A 429 15.38 2.77 -6.76
CA ALA A 429 15.77 1.73 -5.81
C ALA A 429 15.05 0.40 -6.10
N GLY A 430 13.73 0.45 -6.29
CA GLY A 430 12.95 -0.72 -6.67
C GLY A 430 13.38 -1.33 -8.00
N PHE A 431 13.51 -0.49 -9.04
CA PHE A 431 13.95 -0.92 -10.36
C PHE A 431 15.33 -1.60 -10.32
N ASN A 432 16.33 -0.98 -9.68
CA ASN A 432 17.68 -1.51 -9.65
C ASN A 432 17.77 -2.91 -9.03
N LYS A 433 17.01 -3.18 -7.96
CA LYS A 433 16.95 -4.51 -7.33
C LYS A 433 16.40 -5.57 -8.29
N ILE A 434 15.28 -5.25 -8.95
CA ILE A 434 14.61 -6.17 -9.88
C ILE A 434 15.43 -6.36 -11.14
N ALA A 435 15.92 -5.28 -11.76
CA ALA A 435 16.74 -5.32 -12.96
C ALA A 435 18.01 -6.15 -12.73
N LYS A 436 18.69 -5.99 -11.59
CA LYS A 436 19.84 -6.80 -11.22
C LYS A 436 19.51 -8.29 -11.13
N ALA A 437 18.39 -8.65 -10.51
CA ALA A 437 17.97 -10.05 -10.43
C ALA A 437 17.65 -10.62 -11.82
N MET A 438 16.88 -9.88 -12.64
CA MET A 438 16.54 -10.31 -14.00
C MET A 438 17.76 -10.44 -14.92
N VAL A 439 18.78 -9.59 -14.75
CA VAL A 439 20.05 -9.70 -15.47
C VAL A 439 20.81 -10.96 -15.03
N ASN A 440 20.87 -11.23 -13.73
CA ASN A 440 21.57 -12.40 -13.19
C ASN A 440 20.94 -13.73 -13.62
N TYR A 441 19.61 -13.78 -13.75
CA TYR A 441 18.90 -14.98 -14.22
C TYR A 441 18.96 -15.16 -15.73
N GLY A 442 19.29 -14.12 -16.49
CA GLY A 442 19.32 -14.16 -17.94
C GLY A 442 17.91 -14.23 -18.57
N ILE A 443 17.79 -15.03 -19.61
CA ILE A 443 16.52 -15.29 -20.34
C ILE A 443 16.02 -16.66 -19.92
N LEU A 444 14.88 -16.69 -19.26
CA LEU A 444 14.20 -17.91 -18.83
C LEU A 444 13.08 -18.27 -19.81
#